data_dfcf0baf4868dd8269bc325175dcad67
#
_entry.id   dfcf0baf4868dd8269bc325175dcad67
#
_cell.length_a   1.000
_cell.length_b   1.000
_cell.length_c   1.000
_cell.angle_alpha   90.00
_cell.angle_beta   90.00
_cell.angle_gamma   90.00
#
_symmetry.space_group_name_H-M   'P 1'
#
loop_
_entity.id
_entity.type
_entity.pdbx_description
1 polymer ?
#
loop_
_entity_poly.entity_id
_entity_poly.type
_entity_poly.pdbx_seq_one_letter_code
_entity_poly.pdbx_strand_id
1 'polypeptide(L)'
;MENTGCGLCNRKCRVDRDNGEKGFCGETSEIRCGRAALHMWEEPCISGTRGSGTVFFTGCVLKCVFCQNSVLAESKVGKPVTVSRLAEIFLELQNKGAHNINLVTPTHFVPSIRESIILSKKNGLAVPIVYNTGSYESVDTIKSLEGLVDIYLPDLKYVSSELSKKYSKVPDYFETAKKAIDEMVRQTGTPEFDDDGIMKKGVIVRHLLLPGCLSDSKNVIKYLYDTYRDDIFISIMNQYTPCLLYTSPSPRD
;
A
#
# COMPACT_ATOMS: atom_id res chain seq x y z
N MET A 1 30.13 7.37 7.15
CA MET A 1 28.67 7.60 7.24
C MET A 1 28.14 6.52 8.17
N GLU A 2 27.62 6.89 9.31
CA GLU A 2 27.02 5.92 10.22
C GLU A 2 25.85 5.25 9.48
N ASN A 3 25.91 3.93 9.33
CA ASN A 3 24.82 3.13 8.81
C ASN A 3 23.70 3.20 9.85
N THR A 4 22.75 4.11 9.66
CA THR A 4 21.64 4.32 10.59
C THR A 4 20.61 3.19 10.52
N GLY A 5 20.82 2.19 9.64
CA GLY A 5 19.93 1.06 9.41
C GLY A 5 18.58 1.44 8.79
N CYS A 6 17.69 0.47 8.64
CA CYS A 6 16.39 0.64 7.98
C CYS A 6 15.46 1.59 8.74
N GLY A 7 15.05 2.69 8.09
CA GLY A 7 14.07 3.69 8.57
C GLY A 7 12.90 3.93 7.59
N LEU A 8 12.68 3.04 6.60
CA LEU A 8 11.68 3.22 5.54
C LEU A 8 10.23 3.28 6.03
N CYS A 9 9.93 2.69 7.18
CA CYS A 9 8.63 2.77 7.81
C CYS A 9 8.76 3.16 9.29
N ASN A 10 7.64 3.45 9.95
CA ASN A 10 7.66 3.88 11.35
C ASN A 10 8.04 2.78 12.36
N ARG A 11 8.26 1.52 11.90
CA ARG A 11 8.89 0.47 12.73
C ARG A 11 10.32 0.81 13.11
N LYS A 12 11.06 1.55 12.26
CA LYS A 12 12.44 1.98 12.48
C LYS A 12 13.32 0.85 13.03
N CYS A 13 13.28 -0.30 12.34
CA CYS A 13 13.96 -1.53 12.80
C CYS A 13 15.47 -1.37 12.94
N ARG A 14 16.08 -0.43 12.19
CA ARG A 14 17.52 -0.17 12.16
C ARG A 14 18.39 -1.37 11.79
N VAL A 15 17.81 -2.38 11.13
CA VAL A 15 18.54 -3.54 10.60
C VAL A 15 19.28 -3.17 9.33
N ASP A 16 20.40 -3.85 9.07
CA ASP A 16 21.17 -3.70 7.83
C ASP A 16 20.62 -4.64 6.75
N ARG A 17 19.61 -4.15 6.04
CA ARG A 17 18.91 -4.93 4.99
C ARG A 17 19.79 -5.23 3.78
N ASP A 18 20.78 -4.39 3.49
CA ASP A 18 21.68 -4.55 2.36
C ASP A 18 22.66 -5.72 2.60
N ASN A 19 23.00 -5.99 3.85
CA ASN A 19 23.79 -7.14 4.27
C ASN A 19 22.94 -8.35 4.68
N GLY A 20 21.67 -8.40 4.27
CA GLY A 20 20.81 -9.58 4.40
C GLY A 20 20.02 -9.66 5.71
N GLU A 21 20.08 -8.65 6.58
CA GLU A 21 19.24 -8.61 7.77
C GLU A 21 17.78 -8.34 7.39
N LYS A 22 16.87 -8.96 8.12
CA LYS A 22 15.42 -8.80 7.91
C LYS A 22 14.80 -7.94 9.00
N GLY A 23 14.06 -6.92 8.57
CA GLY A 23 13.25 -6.11 9.47
C GLY A 23 11.96 -6.82 9.90
N PHE A 24 11.09 -6.11 10.64
CA PHE A 24 9.76 -6.61 11.01
C PHE A 24 8.93 -7.06 9.80
N CYS A 25 9.10 -6.39 8.65
CA CYS A 25 8.43 -6.76 7.40
C CYS A 25 8.76 -8.19 6.92
N GLY A 26 9.88 -8.76 7.36
CA GLY A 26 10.34 -10.09 6.98
C GLY A 26 11.24 -10.12 5.74
N GLU A 27 11.61 -8.94 5.20
CA GLU A 27 12.35 -8.80 3.95
C GLU A 27 13.69 -8.10 4.15
N THR A 28 14.63 -8.42 3.25
CA THR A 28 15.90 -7.69 3.02
C THR A 28 15.68 -6.52 2.07
N SER A 29 16.73 -5.88 1.55
CA SER A 29 16.61 -4.87 0.49
C SER A 29 16.32 -5.45 -0.90
N GLU A 30 16.51 -6.75 -1.11
CA GLU A 30 16.18 -7.43 -2.37
C GLU A 30 14.68 -7.42 -2.62
N ILE A 31 14.25 -6.86 -3.77
CA ILE A 31 12.82 -6.80 -4.12
C ILE A 31 12.28 -8.23 -4.31
N ARG A 32 11.14 -8.52 -3.71
CA ARG A 32 10.44 -9.78 -3.91
C ARG A 32 8.99 -9.54 -4.31
N CYS A 33 8.59 -10.10 -5.46
CA CYS A 33 7.23 -10.04 -5.97
C CYS A 33 6.53 -11.39 -5.81
N GLY A 34 5.32 -11.36 -5.25
CA GLY A 34 4.48 -12.55 -5.16
C GLY A 34 3.61 -12.76 -6.39
N ARG A 35 3.17 -11.66 -7.03
CA ARG A 35 2.32 -11.71 -8.23
C ARG A 35 2.43 -10.38 -8.99
N ALA A 36 2.34 -10.46 -10.33
CA ALA A 36 2.13 -9.31 -11.20
C ALA A 36 1.11 -9.69 -12.27
N ALA A 37 -0.06 -9.02 -12.30
CA ALA A 37 -1.14 -9.34 -13.23
C ALA A 37 -2.17 -8.19 -13.29
N LEU A 38 -3.01 -8.19 -14.33
CA LEU A 38 -4.22 -7.35 -14.34
C LEU A 38 -5.16 -7.79 -13.20
N HIS A 39 -5.66 -6.80 -12.45
CA HIS A 39 -6.61 -6.98 -11.35
C HIS A 39 -7.85 -6.14 -11.61
N MET A 40 -9.02 -6.80 -11.65
CA MET A 40 -10.28 -6.19 -12.06
C MET A 40 -11.11 -5.67 -10.88
N TRP A 41 -10.67 -5.93 -9.65
CA TRP A 41 -11.44 -5.71 -8.43
C TRP A 41 -10.77 -4.71 -7.45
N GLU A 42 -10.00 -3.76 -7.98
CA GLU A 42 -9.60 -2.58 -7.22
C GLU A 42 -10.74 -1.55 -7.27
N GLU A 43 -10.59 -0.39 -6.69
CA GLU A 43 -11.61 0.65 -6.74
C GLU A 43 -12.10 0.88 -8.19
N PRO A 44 -13.40 1.13 -8.44
CA PRO A 44 -13.95 1.22 -9.81
C PRO A 44 -13.20 2.23 -10.70
N CYS A 45 -12.85 3.40 -10.16
CA CYS A 45 -12.09 4.42 -10.90
C CYS A 45 -10.59 4.08 -11.07
N ILE A 46 -10.10 3.01 -10.45
CA ILE A 46 -8.72 2.50 -10.62
C ILE A 46 -8.71 1.34 -11.61
N SER A 47 -9.60 0.37 -11.46
CA SER A 47 -9.66 -0.81 -12.34
C SER A 47 -10.33 -0.53 -13.67
N GLY A 48 -11.38 0.29 -13.68
CA GLY A 48 -12.18 0.53 -14.87
C GLY A 48 -12.58 -0.76 -15.57
N THR A 49 -12.59 -0.73 -16.90
CA THR A 49 -12.97 -1.88 -17.75
C THR A 49 -11.79 -2.77 -18.15
N ARG A 50 -10.54 -2.28 -18.05
CA ARG A 50 -9.33 -2.98 -18.50
C ARG A 50 -8.49 -3.53 -17.35
N GLY A 51 -8.79 -3.14 -16.11
CA GLY A 51 -8.08 -3.56 -14.92
C GLY A 51 -6.88 -2.68 -14.56
N SER A 52 -6.44 -2.86 -13.33
CA SER A 52 -5.23 -2.27 -12.75
C SER A 52 -4.06 -3.23 -12.94
N GLY A 53 -2.91 -2.76 -13.41
CA GLY A 53 -1.68 -3.53 -13.53
C GLY A 53 -1.02 -3.72 -12.17
N THR A 54 -1.50 -4.70 -11.41
CA THR A 54 -1.17 -4.83 -9.99
C THR A 54 0.08 -5.68 -9.76
N VAL A 55 1.01 -5.14 -8.99
CA VAL A 55 2.22 -5.82 -8.52
C VAL A 55 2.14 -5.97 -7.00
N PHE A 56 2.02 -7.22 -6.53
CA PHE A 56 1.99 -7.57 -5.12
C PHE A 56 3.39 -7.86 -4.63
N PHE A 57 3.89 -7.05 -3.69
CA PHE A 57 5.15 -7.31 -3.03
C PHE A 57 4.96 -8.23 -1.83
N THR A 58 6.04 -8.94 -1.44
CA THR A 58 6.05 -9.80 -0.25
C THR A 58 6.49 -9.01 0.98
N GLY A 59 6.16 -9.52 2.17
CA GLY A 59 6.41 -8.82 3.42
C GLY A 59 5.39 -7.73 3.73
N CYS A 60 5.28 -7.35 5.01
CA CYS A 60 4.41 -6.26 5.43
C CYS A 60 4.84 -5.66 6.76
N VAL A 61 4.77 -4.34 6.86
CA VAL A 61 5.13 -3.58 8.07
C VAL A 61 4.07 -3.67 9.18
N LEU A 62 2.84 -4.13 8.87
CA LEU A 62 1.72 -4.24 9.82
C LEU A 62 1.41 -5.68 10.22
N LYS A 63 1.35 -6.62 9.26
CA LYS A 63 0.96 -8.02 9.48
C LYS A 63 -0.37 -8.14 10.25
N CYS A 64 -1.42 -7.46 9.74
CA CYS A 64 -2.75 -7.46 10.33
C CYS A 64 -3.33 -8.87 10.41
N VAL A 65 -3.99 -9.22 11.53
CA VAL A 65 -4.55 -10.56 11.76
C VAL A 65 -5.69 -10.94 10.81
N PHE A 66 -6.32 -9.96 10.17
CA PHE A 66 -7.37 -10.14 9.17
C PHE A 66 -6.88 -9.91 7.72
N CYS A 67 -5.57 -10.01 7.48
CA CYS A 67 -5.01 -9.73 6.17
C CYS A 67 -5.39 -10.82 5.15
N GLN A 68 -6.14 -10.45 4.11
CA GLN A 68 -6.50 -11.35 3.01
C GLN A 68 -5.27 -11.85 2.23
N ASN A 69 -4.20 -11.05 2.22
CA ASN A 69 -2.91 -11.38 1.60
C ASN A 69 -1.89 -11.89 2.63
N SER A 70 -2.33 -12.63 3.66
CA SER A 70 -1.46 -13.06 4.78
C SER A 70 -0.23 -13.85 4.32
N VAL A 71 -0.38 -14.72 3.32
CA VAL A 71 0.72 -15.51 2.75
C VAL A 71 1.82 -14.63 2.15
N LEU A 72 1.43 -13.53 1.48
CA LEU A 72 2.37 -12.52 0.98
C LEU A 72 2.96 -11.69 2.12
N ALA A 73 2.10 -11.22 3.03
CA ALA A 73 2.51 -10.37 4.17
C ALA A 73 3.50 -11.06 5.12
N GLU A 74 3.50 -12.39 5.16
CA GLU A 74 4.43 -13.21 5.97
C GLU A 74 5.71 -13.62 5.21
N SER A 75 5.90 -13.15 3.98
CA SER A 75 7.08 -13.48 3.14
C SER A 75 7.23 -14.98 2.83
N LYS A 76 6.13 -15.74 2.86
CA LYS A 76 6.14 -17.20 2.64
C LYS A 76 6.26 -17.59 1.17
N VAL A 77 5.99 -16.66 0.27
CA VAL A 77 5.99 -16.85 -1.18
C VAL A 77 6.69 -15.68 -1.86
N GLY A 78 6.83 -15.76 -3.19
CA GLY A 78 7.40 -14.69 -4.00
C GLY A 78 8.78 -15.01 -4.52
N LYS A 79 9.15 -14.32 -5.59
CA LYS A 79 10.44 -14.47 -6.26
C LYS A 79 11.22 -13.16 -6.22
N PRO A 80 12.55 -13.20 -6.11
CA PRO A 80 13.36 -12.00 -6.23
C PRO A 80 13.25 -11.43 -7.66
N VAL A 81 13.27 -10.11 -7.74
CA VAL A 81 13.29 -9.38 -9.02
C VAL A 81 14.28 -8.23 -8.94
N THR A 82 15.01 -7.99 -10.01
CA THR A 82 15.91 -6.82 -10.12
C THR A 82 15.11 -5.55 -10.43
N VAL A 83 15.73 -4.40 -10.22
CA VAL A 83 15.18 -3.09 -10.62
C VAL A 83 14.79 -3.10 -12.12
N SER A 84 15.66 -3.60 -12.99
CA SER A 84 15.39 -3.69 -14.44
C SER A 84 14.19 -4.60 -14.73
N ARG A 85 14.12 -5.77 -14.08
CA ARG A 85 13.00 -6.69 -14.28
C ARG A 85 11.68 -6.13 -13.78
N LEU A 86 11.69 -5.39 -12.65
CA LEU A 86 10.50 -4.72 -12.17
C LEU A 86 10.03 -3.63 -13.14
N ALA A 87 10.94 -2.85 -13.71
CA ALA A 87 10.61 -1.86 -14.74
C ALA A 87 10.00 -2.51 -16.01
N GLU A 88 10.54 -3.65 -16.45
CA GLU A 88 9.97 -4.45 -17.55
C GLU A 88 8.53 -4.93 -17.21
N ILE A 89 8.30 -5.42 -15.99
CA ILE A 89 6.97 -5.85 -15.54
C ILE A 89 5.96 -4.71 -15.64
N PHE A 90 6.33 -3.47 -15.29
CA PHE A 90 5.44 -2.32 -15.42
C PHE A 90 5.06 -2.08 -16.90
N LEU A 91 6.02 -2.14 -17.80
CA LEU A 91 5.77 -2.00 -19.25
C LEU A 91 4.92 -3.15 -19.80
N GLU A 92 5.18 -4.39 -19.37
CA GLU A 92 4.37 -5.55 -19.77
C GLU A 92 2.90 -5.40 -19.34
N LEU A 93 2.64 -4.87 -18.11
CA LEU A 93 1.30 -4.62 -17.62
C LEU A 93 0.62 -3.47 -18.40
N GLN A 94 1.34 -2.40 -18.71
CA GLN A 94 0.84 -1.34 -19.57
C GLN A 94 0.49 -1.91 -20.97
N ASN A 95 1.35 -2.72 -21.57
CA ASN A 95 1.12 -3.32 -22.89
C ASN A 95 -0.06 -4.30 -22.91
N LYS A 96 -0.42 -4.87 -21.76
CA LYS A 96 -1.66 -5.65 -21.56
C LYS A 96 -2.92 -4.78 -21.43
N GLY A 97 -2.78 -3.45 -21.50
CA GLY A 97 -3.87 -2.50 -21.46
C GLY A 97 -4.26 -2.00 -20.07
N ALA A 98 -3.44 -2.21 -19.05
CA ALA A 98 -3.72 -1.72 -17.70
C ALA A 98 -3.98 -0.19 -17.68
N HIS A 99 -4.95 0.25 -16.89
CA HIS A 99 -5.22 1.68 -16.68
C HIS A 99 -4.12 2.39 -15.89
N ASN A 100 -3.40 1.65 -15.04
CA ASN A 100 -2.35 2.14 -14.15
C ASN A 100 -1.43 0.98 -13.73
N ILE A 101 -0.33 1.30 -13.02
CA ILE A 101 0.50 0.32 -12.32
C ILE A 101 0.27 0.48 -10.83
N ASN A 102 -0.30 -0.53 -10.19
CA ASN A 102 -0.68 -0.53 -8.77
C ASN A 102 0.33 -1.34 -7.94
N LEU A 103 1.06 -0.65 -7.08
CA LEU A 103 2.10 -1.18 -6.23
C LEU A 103 1.52 -1.53 -4.85
N VAL A 104 1.27 -2.81 -4.59
CA VAL A 104 0.61 -3.26 -3.35
C VAL A 104 1.62 -3.62 -2.28
N THR A 105 1.56 -2.94 -1.13
CA THR A 105 2.45 -3.07 0.02
C THR A 105 3.93 -2.80 -0.32
N PRO A 106 4.25 -1.67 -0.96
CA PRO A 106 5.57 -1.37 -1.51
C PRO A 106 6.56 -0.77 -0.50
N THR A 107 6.11 -0.36 0.68
CA THR A 107 6.82 0.46 1.69
C THR A 107 8.30 0.12 1.85
N HIS A 108 8.58 -1.15 2.07
CA HIS A 108 9.93 -1.62 2.43
C HIS A 108 10.85 -1.84 1.22
N PHE A 109 10.35 -1.63 -0.01
CA PHE A 109 11.13 -1.67 -1.24
C PHE A 109 11.19 -0.32 -1.96
N VAL A 110 10.74 0.76 -1.34
CA VAL A 110 10.66 2.11 -1.95
C VAL A 110 11.94 2.56 -2.66
N PRO A 111 13.17 2.40 -2.13
CA PRO A 111 14.37 2.80 -2.86
C PRO A 111 14.45 2.16 -4.25
N SER A 112 14.37 0.85 -4.33
CA SER A 112 14.45 0.10 -5.60
C SER A 112 13.23 0.30 -6.50
N ILE A 113 12.04 0.51 -5.92
CA ILE A 113 10.81 0.83 -6.66
C ILE A 113 10.95 2.19 -7.35
N ARG A 114 11.51 3.20 -6.69
CA ARG A 114 11.77 4.50 -7.29
C ARG A 114 12.66 4.39 -8.53
N GLU A 115 13.75 3.64 -8.43
CA GLU A 115 14.64 3.37 -9.55
C GLU A 115 13.90 2.66 -10.70
N SER A 116 13.05 1.68 -10.38
CA SER A 116 12.25 0.94 -11.36
C SER A 116 11.24 1.84 -12.07
N ILE A 117 10.57 2.75 -11.35
CA ILE A 117 9.64 3.74 -11.92
C ILE A 117 10.40 4.69 -12.87
N ILE A 118 11.54 5.23 -12.44
CA ILE A 118 12.34 6.13 -13.27
C ILE A 118 12.80 5.41 -14.54
N LEU A 119 13.26 4.18 -14.43
CA LEU A 119 13.71 3.37 -15.56
C LEU A 119 12.55 3.07 -16.52
N SER A 120 11.38 2.68 -16.01
CA SER A 120 10.22 2.37 -16.83
C SER A 120 9.66 3.63 -17.53
N LYS A 121 9.61 4.78 -16.85
CA LYS A 121 9.22 6.06 -17.47
C LYS A 121 10.17 6.44 -18.61
N LYS A 122 11.49 6.24 -18.47
CA LYS A 122 12.46 6.42 -19.57
C LYS A 122 12.21 5.50 -20.77
N ASN A 123 11.66 4.32 -20.51
CA ASN A 123 11.38 3.29 -21.52
C ASN A 123 9.91 3.34 -22.02
N GLY A 124 9.17 4.42 -21.77
CA GLY A 124 7.85 4.66 -22.34
C GLY A 124 6.67 4.27 -21.45
N LEU A 125 6.85 4.11 -20.13
CA LEU A 125 5.71 3.99 -19.21
C LEU A 125 4.95 5.32 -19.15
N ALA A 126 3.68 5.29 -19.55
CA ALA A 126 2.80 6.46 -19.66
C ALA A 126 1.57 6.39 -18.74
N VAL A 127 1.24 5.20 -18.22
CA VAL A 127 0.10 5.04 -17.30
C VAL A 127 0.45 5.50 -15.89
N PRO A 128 -0.54 5.99 -15.10
CA PRO A 128 -0.32 6.43 -13.73
C PRO A 128 0.26 5.33 -12.82
N ILE A 129 1.05 5.75 -11.83
CA ILE A 129 1.53 4.89 -10.74
C ILE A 129 0.61 5.05 -9.53
N VAL A 130 0.07 3.94 -9.04
CA VAL A 130 -0.73 3.84 -7.82
C VAL A 130 0.11 3.23 -6.69
N TYR A 131 0.18 3.91 -5.55
CA TYR A 131 0.86 3.44 -4.34
C TYR A 131 -0.15 2.98 -3.30
N ASN A 132 -0.33 1.66 -3.17
CA ASN A 132 -1.34 1.02 -2.34
C ASN A 132 -0.72 0.52 -1.03
N THR A 133 -1.09 1.15 0.08
CA THR A 133 -0.40 0.98 1.36
C THR A 133 -1.33 0.91 2.56
N GLY A 134 -0.87 0.25 3.63
CA GLY A 134 -1.51 0.28 4.95
C GLY A 134 -1.25 1.55 5.76
N SER A 135 -0.64 2.58 5.19
CA SER A 135 -0.39 3.93 5.76
C SER A 135 0.59 3.99 6.95
N TYR A 136 1.21 2.89 7.36
CA TYR A 136 2.21 2.92 8.42
C TYR A 136 3.59 3.26 7.87
N GLU A 137 3.68 4.45 7.27
CA GLU A 137 4.81 4.95 6.51
C GLU A 137 5.68 5.92 7.31
N SER A 138 6.96 6.03 6.95
CA SER A 138 7.74 7.22 7.29
C SER A 138 7.37 8.36 6.33
N VAL A 139 7.15 9.56 6.86
CA VAL A 139 6.87 10.75 6.04
C VAL A 139 8.00 11.00 5.03
N ASP A 140 9.25 10.78 5.42
CA ASP A 140 10.40 10.96 4.52
C ASP A 140 10.39 9.95 3.37
N THR A 141 9.90 8.74 3.61
CA THR A 141 9.69 7.74 2.55
C THR A 141 8.64 8.21 1.55
N ILE A 142 7.50 8.74 2.04
CA ILE A 142 6.48 9.29 1.14
C ILE A 142 7.00 10.51 0.38
N LYS A 143 7.71 11.44 1.04
CA LYS A 143 8.35 12.58 0.35
C LYS A 143 9.27 12.14 -0.77
N SER A 144 9.99 11.04 -0.58
CA SER A 144 10.89 10.51 -1.60
C SER A 144 10.18 10.03 -2.88
N LEU A 145 8.86 9.84 -2.86
CA LEU A 145 8.01 9.41 -3.97
C LEU A 145 7.42 10.59 -4.76
N GLU A 146 7.64 11.83 -4.34
CA GLU A 146 7.10 13.03 -5.00
C GLU A 146 7.49 13.08 -6.48
N GLY A 147 6.49 13.30 -7.36
CA GLY A 147 6.67 13.31 -8.82
C GLY A 147 6.82 11.94 -9.47
N LEU A 148 6.84 10.85 -8.69
CA LEU A 148 6.90 9.48 -9.18
C LEU A 148 5.56 8.75 -9.08
N VAL A 149 4.80 9.01 -8.03
CA VAL A 149 3.48 8.43 -7.75
C VAL A 149 2.40 9.45 -8.11
N ASP A 150 1.39 9.00 -8.82
CA ASP A 150 0.28 9.83 -9.31
C ASP A 150 -0.95 9.66 -8.42
N ILE A 151 -1.20 8.45 -7.91
CA ILE A 151 -2.37 8.12 -7.09
C ILE A 151 -1.91 7.41 -5.82
N TYR A 152 -2.36 7.88 -4.67
CA TYR A 152 -2.19 7.17 -3.41
C TYR A 152 -3.47 6.45 -3.01
N LEU A 153 -3.32 5.20 -2.56
CA LEU A 153 -4.40 4.33 -2.12
C LEU A 153 -4.11 3.84 -0.68
N PRO A 154 -4.09 4.78 0.30
CA PRO A 154 -3.81 4.45 1.69
C PRO A 154 -5.02 3.83 2.37
N ASP A 155 -4.79 2.88 3.30
CA ASP A 155 -5.82 2.48 4.25
C ASP A 155 -5.73 3.34 5.52
N LEU A 156 -6.84 3.85 6.04
CA LEU A 156 -6.93 4.33 7.42
C LEU A 156 -7.74 3.31 8.24
N LYS A 157 -7.01 2.44 8.96
CA LYS A 157 -7.61 1.23 9.55
C LYS A 157 -8.27 1.48 10.90
N TYR A 158 -7.72 2.38 11.73
CA TYR A 158 -8.14 2.64 13.11
C TYR A 158 -7.85 4.07 13.54
N VAL A 159 -8.69 4.61 14.44
CA VAL A 159 -8.33 5.74 15.32
C VAL A 159 -7.88 5.19 16.68
N SER A 160 -8.47 4.10 17.16
CA SER A 160 -8.15 3.49 18.44
C SER A 160 -6.76 2.83 18.48
N SER A 161 -5.92 3.26 19.43
CA SER A 161 -4.62 2.65 19.70
C SER A 161 -4.73 1.20 20.22
N GLU A 162 -5.83 0.88 20.94
CA GLU A 162 -6.09 -0.48 21.42
C GLU A 162 -6.38 -1.43 20.26
N LEU A 163 -7.24 -1.02 19.31
CA LEU A 163 -7.55 -1.83 18.14
C LEU A 163 -6.32 -2.00 17.22
N SER A 164 -5.57 -0.93 17.01
CA SER A 164 -4.36 -0.99 16.17
C SER A 164 -3.27 -1.85 16.80
N LYS A 165 -3.08 -1.80 18.12
CA LYS A 165 -2.19 -2.70 18.86
C LYS A 165 -2.65 -4.14 18.76
N LYS A 166 -3.96 -4.40 18.97
CA LYS A 166 -4.55 -5.74 18.95
C LYS A 166 -4.46 -6.39 17.58
N TYR A 167 -4.82 -5.68 16.52
CA TYR A 167 -5.00 -6.26 15.18
C TYR A 167 -3.83 -6.05 14.22
N SER A 168 -2.99 -5.03 14.45
CA SER A 168 -1.86 -4.69 13.58
C SER A 168 -0.53 -4.52 14.33
N LYS A 169 -0.49 -4.80 15.63
CA LYS A 169 0.72 -4.81 16.47
C LYS A 169 1.45 -3.45 16.54
N VAL A 170 0.72 -2.34 16.41
CA VAL A 170 1.24 -0.97 16.48
C VAL A 170 0.28 -0.06 17.25
N PRO A 171 0.68 0.50 18.38
CA PRO A 171 -0.19 1.38 19.16
C PRO A 171 -0.30 2.81 18.60
N ASP A 172 0.67 3.24 17.80
CA ASP A 172 0.81 4.59 17.25
C ASP A 172 0.34 4.69 15.78
N TYR A 173 -0.52 3.75 15.34
CA TYR A 173 -0.95 3.65 13.95
C TYR A 173 -1.59 4.95 13.46
N PHE A 174 -2.58 5.47 14.18
CA PHE A 174 -3.35 6.64 13.75
C PHE A 174 -2.45 7.87 13.58
N GLU A 175 -1.60 8.14 14.57
CA GLU A 175 -0.69 9.28 14.55
C GLU A 175 0.36 9.20 13.42
N THR A 176 0.71 7.98 13.04
CA THR A 176 1.62 7.73 11.90
C THR A 176 0.88 7.86 10.58
N ALA A 177 -0.27 7.20 10.46
CA ALA A 177 -1.04 7.15 9.21
C ALA A 177 -1.53 8.53 8.77
N LYS A 178 -2.04 9.35 9.70
CA LYS A 178 -2.50 10.71 9.37
C LYS A 178 -1.39 11.57 8.75
N LYS A 179 -0.17 11.54 9.31
CA LYS A 179 0.96 12.30 8.78
C LYS A 179 1.39 11.83 7.38
N ALA A 180 1.30 10.52 7.14
CA ALA A 180 1.58 9.96 5.84
C ALA A 180 0.51 10.36 4.81
N ILE A 181 -0.77 10.31 5.19
CA ILE A 181 -1.89 10.72 4.34
C ILE A 181 -1.83 12.22 4.06
N ASP A 182 -1.54 13.07 5.07
CA ASP A 182 -1.34 14.51 4.87
C ASP A 182 -0.29 14.79 3.78
N GLU A 183 0.83 14.08 3.82
CA GLU A 183 1.89 14.23 2.81
C GLU A 183 1.45 13.71 1.43
N MET A 184 0.68 12.61 1.37
CA MET A 184 0.14 12.08 0.12
C MET A 184 -0.82 13.08 -0.55
N VAL A 185 -1.73 13.69 0.24
CA VAL A 185 -2.65 14.73 -0.24
C VAL A 185 -1.89 15.97 -0.68
N ARG A 186 -0.86 16.40 0.07
CA ARG A 186 0.00 17.51 -0.33
C ARG A 186 0.64 17.30 -1.71
N GLN A 187 1.07 16.07 -2.02
CA GLN A 187 1.76 15.77 -3.29
C GLN A 187 0.82 15.70 -4.49
N THR A 188 -0.39 15.20 -4.29
CA THR A 188 -1.32 14.96 -5.40
C THR A 188 -2.33 16.07 -5.57
N GLY A 189 -2.70 16.78 -4.51
CA GLY A 189 -3.78 17.77 -4.54
C GLY A 189 -5.15 17.14 -4.81
N THR A 190 -6.06 17.95 -5.33
CA THR A 190 -7.44 17.54 -5.66
C THR A 190 -7.47 16.40 -6.69
N PRO A 191 -8.35 15.40 -6.53
CA PRO A 191 -8.46 14.28 -7.45
C PRO A 191 -8.81 14.68 -8.89
N GLU A 192 -8.09 14.08 -9.85
CA GLU A 192 -8.28 14.30 -11.29
C GLU A 192 -8.68 12.98 -11.97
N PHE A 193 -9.62 13.06 -12.92
CA PHE A 193 -10.14 11.92 -13.68
C PHE A 193 -10.08 12.23 -15.18
N ASP A 194 -10.02 11.17 -16.00
CA ASP A 194 -10.26 11.30 -17.43
C ASP A 194 -11.76 11.28 -17.77
N ASP A 195 -12.07 11.44 -19.06
CA ASP A 195 -13.45 11.47 -19.59
C ASP A 195 -14.21 10.15 -19.36
N ASP A 196 -13.50 9.04 -19.15
CA ASP A 196 -14.07 7.72 -18.83
C ASP A 196 -14.26 7.53 -17.32
N GLY A 197 -13.95 8.53 -16.48
CA GLY A 197 -14.04 8.46 -15.03
C GLY A 197 -12.91 7.64 -14.37
N ILE A 198 -11.82 7.42 -15.08
CA ILE A 198 -10.64 6.75 -14.53
C ILE A 198 -9.72 7.78 -13.87
N MET A 199 -9.37 7.51 -12.62
CA MET A 199 -8.54 8.41 -11.84
C MET A 199 -7.13 8.50 -12.42
N LYS A 200 -6.62 9.73 -12.54
CA LYS A 200 -5.26 10.03 -13.03
C LYS A 200 -4.35 10.53 -11.92
N LYS A 201 -4.92 11.20 -10.93
CA LYS A 201 -4.16 11.76 -9.82
C LYS A 201 -5.05 11.92 -8.59
N GLY A 202 -4.49 11.82 -7.39
CA GLY A 202 -5.21 12.08 -6.15
C GLY A 202 -5.05 11.01 -5.10
N VAL A 203 -5.91 11.06 -4.08
CA VAL A 203 -5.91 10.13 -2.94
C VAL A 203 -7.28 9.48 -2.77
N ILE A 204 -7.31 8.16 -2.62
CA ILE A 204 -8.50 7.41 -2.17
C ILE A 204 -8.14 6.74 -0.85
N VAL A 205 -8.68 7.22 0.26
CA VAL A 205 -8.47 6.58 1.56
C VAL A 205 -9.48 5.47 1.75
N ARG A 206 -8.99 4.26 2.01
CA ARG A 206 -9.82 3.08 2.23
C ARG A 206 -9.98 2.77 3.71
N HIS A 207 -11.19 2.38 4.09
CA HIS A 207 -11.48 1.91 5.43
C HIS A 207 -12.27 0.61 5.41
N LEU A 208 -11.72 -0.45 6.01
CA LEU A 208 -12.40 -1.73 6.16
C LEU A 208 -13.17 -1.76 7.48
N LEU A 209 -14.49 -1.97 7.39
CA LEU A 209 -15.36 -2.16 8.55
C LEU A 209 -15.02 -3.50 9.23
N LEU A 210 -14.56 -3.44 10.47
CA LEU A 210 -14.28 -4.64 11.26
C LEU A 210 -15.48 -4.98 12.16
N PRO A 211 -15.83 -6.26 12.29
CA PRO A 211 -16.89 -6.71 13.21
C PRO A 211 -16.67 -6.20 14.63
N GLY A 212 -17.71 -5.63 15.23
CA GLY A 212 -17.68 -5.08 16.59
C GLY A 212 -16.95 -3.74 16.74
N CYS A 213 -16.40 -3.14 15.65
CA CYS A 213 -15.62 -1.90 15.71
C CYS A 213 -16.33 -0.70 15.08
N LEU A 214 -17.67 -0.70 15.01
CA LEU A 214 -18.45 0.35 14.32
C LEU A 214 -18.19 1.74 14.89
N SER A 215 -17.99 1.89 16.20
CA SER A 215 -17.70 3.19 16.82
C SER A 215 -16.37 3.77 16.32
N ASP A 216 -15.31 2.94 16.22
CA ASP A 216 -14.02 3.36 15.71
C ASP A 216 -14.11 3.70 14.21
N SER A 217 -14.86 2.91 13.43
CA SER A 217 -15.11 3.18 12.01
C SER A 217 -15.80 4.54 11.79
N LYS A 218 -16.78 4.89 12.61
CA LYS A 218 -17.40 6.22 12.58
C LYS A 218 -16.40 7.34 12.87
N ASN A 219 -15.48 7.12 13.81
CA ASN A 219 -14.43 8.10 14.14
C ASN A 219 -13.44 8.24 12.98
N VAL A 220 -13.08 7.15 12.31
CA VAL A 220 -12.22 7.18 11.11
C VAL A 220 -12.87 8.02 10.01
N ILE A 221 -14.12 7.73 9.67
CA ILE A 221 -14.84 8.43 8.59
C ILE A 221 -15.04 9.91 8.94
N LYS A 222 -15.40 10.19 10.20
CA LYS A 222 -15.55 11.58 10.66
C LYS A 222 -14.25 12.34 10.55
N TYR A 223 -13.12 11.75 10.99
CA TYR A 223 -11.79 12.37 10.87
C TYR A 223 -11.45 12.68 9.41
N LEU A 224 -11.61 11.72 8.50
CA LEU A 224 -11.29 11.91 7.09
C LEU A 224 -12.15 13.02 6.47
N TYR A 225 -13.45 13.01 6.73
CA TYR A 225 -14.37 14.03 6.21
C TYR A 225 -14.05 15.41 6.79
N ASP A 226 -13.86 15.54 8.09
CA ASP A 226 -13.59 16.83 8.74
C ASP A 226 -12.24 17.43 8.31
N THR A 227 -11.25 16.57 8.00
CA THR A 227 -9.89 17.01 7.67
C THR A 227 -9.73 17.33 6.18
N TYR A 228 -10.21 16.46 5.29
CA TYR A 228 -9.85 16.55 3.85
C TYR A 228 -11.01 16.95 2.93
N ARG A 229 -12.28 16.85 3.38
CA ARG A 229 -13.44 17.24 2.56
C ARG A 229 -13.37 16.62 1.15
N ASP A 230 -13.30 17.49 0.12
CA ASP A 230 -13.32 17.12 -1.29
C ASP A 230 -11.91 16.85 -1.86
N ASP A 231 -10.86 16.97 -1.04
CA ASP A 231 -9.47 16.71 -1.46
C ASP A 231 -9.15 15.22 -1.57
N ILE A 232 -10.03 14.35 -1.08
CA ILE A 232 -9.88 12.88 -1.14
C ILE A 232 -11.20 12.20 -1.48
N PHE A 233 -11.09 10.95 -1.97
CA PHE A 233 -12.21 10.01 -1.95
C PHE A 233 -12.08 9.09 -0.73
N ILE A 234 -13.23 8.67 -0.16
CA ILE A 234 -13.30 7.72 0.93
C ILE A 234 -13.99 6.46 0.44
N SER A 235 -13.28 5.33 0.44
CA SER A 235 -13.84 4.01 0.12
C SER A 235 -14.10 3.23 1.39
N ILE A 236 -15.37 2.92 1.64
CA ILE A 236 -15.80 2.15 2.81
C ILE A 236 -16.03 0.70 2.36
N MET A 237 -15.18 -0.21 2.86
CA MET A 237 -15.19 -1.62 2.51
C MET A 237 -15.86 -2.45 3.61
N ASN A 238 -16.70 -3.43 3.23
CA ASN A 238 -17.35 -4.34 4.17
C ASN A 238 -16.99 -5.82 3.96
N GLN A 239 -16.07 -6.12 3.04
CA GLN A 239 -15.63 -7.49 2.71
C GLN A 239 -14.62 -8.02 3.74
N TYR A 240 -15.02 -8.12 5.00
CA TYR A 240 -14.19 -8.69 6.05
C TYR A 240 -14.06 -10.21 5.89
N THR A 241 -12.82 -10.71 6.00
CA THR A 241 -12.50 -12.14 6.06
C THR A 241 -11.67 -12.39 7.32
N PRO A 242 -12.05 -13.36 8.18
CA PRO A 242 -11.40 -13.55 9.49
C PRO A 242 -9.97 -14.11 9.41
N CYS A 243 -9.45 -14.48 8.27
CA CYS A 243 -8.08 -14.91 7.98
C CYS A 243 -7.36 -15.62 9.14
N LEU A 244 -6.38 -14.95 9.78
CA LEU A 244 -5.59 -15.50 10.88
C LEU A 244 -6.31 -15.50 12.25
N LEU A 245 -7.52 -14.95 12.35
CA LEU A 245 -8.33 -15.03 13.56
C LEU A 245 -9.07 -16.37 13.68
N TYR A 246 -9.14 -17.14 12.60
CA TYR A 246 -9.75 -18.47 12.60
C TYR A 246 -8.70 -19.51 13.01
N THR A 247 -8.55 -19.73 14.32
CA THR A 247 -7.60 -20.71 14.87
C THR A 247 -8.22 -22.04 15.28
N SER A 248 -9.55 -22.20 15.13
CA SER A 248 -10.23 -23.46 15.39
C SER A 248 -10.68 -24.09 14.08
N PRO A 249 -10.48 -25.40 13.87
CA PRO A 249 -11.17 -26.13 12.81
C PRO A 249 -12.68 -25.98 13.03
N SER A 250 -13.40 -25.84 11.93
CA SER A 250 -14.85 -25.81 12.00
C SER A 250 -15.36 -27.07 12.68
N PRO A 251 -16.38 -27.01 13.54
CA PRO A 251 -17.01 -28.23 14.09
C PRO A 251 -17.61 -29.15 13.03
N ARG A 252 -17.47 -28.81 11.75
CA ARG A 252 -17.98 -29.56 10.58
C ARG A 252 -16.86 -30.13 9.70
N ASP A 253 -15.57 -29.92 10.06
CA ASP A 253 -14.43 -30.49 9.35
C ASP A 253 -13.96 -31.79 10.01
#